data_5f0e29133a16aca1a54005058f82035b
#
_entry.id   5f0e29133a16aca1a54005058f82035b
#
_cell.length_a   1.000
_cell.length_b   1.000
_cell.length_c   1.000
_cell.angle_alpha   90.00
_cell.angle_beta   90.00
_cell.angle_gamma   90.00
#
_symmetry.space_group_name_H-M   'P 1'
#
loop_
_entity.id
_entity.type
_entity.pdbx_description
1 polymer ?
#
loop_
_entity_poly.entity_id
_entity_poly.type
_entity_poly.pdbx_seq_one_letter_code
_entity_poly.pdbx_strand_id
1 'polypeptide(L)'
;MTPVGNYTREEVLRIAACLEEHFPHSVANAIVKQASLEQLHHEEEHAEVKYIITHGIATIYRDQRVIIGSDHFVFEDEHITKTEEIETLINNLQSEGASSLIFLAIGGEPAGIISIYDPLKREAKETIMNLRSSGFKNIIMLTGDSENAAKHIAEELNIDGYLAGVLPEDKAEYVKN
;
A
#
# COMPACT_ATOMS: atom_id res chain seq x y z
N MET A 1 -3.98 -4.47 7.05
CA MET A 1 -2.73 -4.65 7.81
C MET A 1 -2.70 -6.07 8.36
N THR A 2 -1.67 -6.83 8.02
CA THR A 2 -1.55 -8.28 8.28
C THR A 2 -0.28 -8.53 9.09
N PRO A 3 -0.38 -8.91 10.36
CA PRO A 3 0.77 -9.26 11.19
C PRO A 3 1.40 -10.57 10.70
N VAL A 4 2.70 -10.73 10.96
CA VAL A 4 3.48 -11.92 10.62
C VAL A 4 4.22 -12.40 11.86
N GLY A 5 4.41 -13.71 11.98
CA GLY A 5 5.08 -14.32 13.14
C GLY A 5 4.27 -14.13 14.44
N ASN A 6 4.94 -13.69 15.48
CA ASN A 6 4.36 -13.55 16.81
C ASN A 6 3.83 -12.13 17.12
N TYR A 7 3.77 -11.26 16.14
CA TYR A 7 3.32 -9.88 16.32
C TYR A 7 1.82 -9.77 16.18
N THR A 8 1.22 -8.86 16.95
CA THR A 8 -0.19 -8.50 16.80
C THR A 8 -0.35 -7.37 15.79
N ARG A 9 -1.56 -7.23 15.24
CA ARG A 9 -1.89 -6.13 14.33
C ARG A 9 -1.66 -4.75 14.97
N GLU A 10 -1.99 -4.63 16.25
CA GLU A 10 -1.82 -3.38 17.01
C GLU A 10 -0.35 -3.03 17.21
N GLU A 11 0.51 -4.02 17.49
CA GLU A 11 1.95 -3.81 17.59
C GLU A 11 2.55 -3.34 16.27
N VAL A 12 2.21 -4.01 15.17
CA VAL A 12 2.67 -3.63 13.82
C VAL A 12 2.26 -2.21 13.50
N LEU A 13 0.98 -1.84 13.74
CA LEU A 13 0.47 -0.50 13.47
C LEU A 13 1.14 0.56 14.35
N ARG A 14 1.31 0.28 15.62
CA ARG A 14 1.94 1.20 16.57
C ARG A 14 3.40 1.47 16.22
N ILE A 15 4.17 0.42 15.92
CA ILE A 15 5.58 0.55 15.55
C ILE A 15 5.71 1.29 14.20
N ALA A 16 4.91 0.91 13.21
CA ALA A 16 4.91 1.58 11.92
C ALA A 16 4.58 3.07 12.03
N ALA A 17 3.54 3.44 12.81
CA ALA A 17 3.17 4.82 13.02
C ALA A 17 4.27 5.63 13.72
N CYS A 18 4.91 5.04 14.73
CA CYS A 18 6.02 5.66 15.45
C CYS A 18 7.21 6.00 14.52
N LEU A 19 7.52 5.14 13.56
CA LEU A 19 8.59 5.38 12.61
C LEU A 19 8.22 6.40 11.52
N GLU A 20 7.00 6.26 11.00
CA GLU A 20 6.52 7.05 9.86
C GLU A 20 6.18 8.50 10.23
N GLU A 21 5.88 8.83 11.50
CA GLU A 21 5.55 10.19 11.90
C GLU A 21 6.69 11.19 11.72
N HIS A 22 7.94 10.72 11.69
CA HIS A 22 9.12 11.55 11.49
C HIS A 22 9.32 11.98 10.03
N PHE A 23 8.68 11.31 9.07
CA PHE A 23 8.85 11.53 7.64
C PHE A 23 7.51 11.64 6.92
N PRO A 24 6.78 12.77 7.09
CA PRO A 24 5.41 12.89 6.62
C PRO A 24 5.31 12.85 5.08
N HIS A 25 4.59 11.87 4.57
CA HIS A 25 4.15 11.73 3.20
C HIS A 25 2.76 11.05 3.17
N SER A 26 2.14 10.91 2.02
CA SER A 26 0.74 10.44 1.92
C SER A 26 0.47 9.13 2.65
N VAL A 27 1.36 8.17 2.50
CA VAL A 27 1.24 6.85 3.14
C VAL A 27 1.55 6.92 4.63
N ALA A 28 2.64 7.59 5.03
CA ALA A 28 2.97 7.82 6.44
C ALA A 28 1.80 8.46 7.19
N ASN A 29 1.21 9.52 6.61
CA ASN A 29 0.05 10.18 7.18
C ASN A 29 -1.16 9.24 7.34
N ALA A 30 -1.36 8.30 6.41
CA ALA A 30 -2.43 7.32 6.50
C ALA A 30 -2.19 6.32 7.65
N ILE A 31 -0.96 5.85 7.83
CA ILE A 31 -0.55 4.94 8.91
C ILE A 31 -0.71 5.62 10.27
N VAL A 32 -0.15 6.82 10.44
CA VAL A 32 -0.22 7.61 11.68
C VAL A 32 -1.68 7.95 12.03
N LYS A 33 -2.48 8.34 11.03
CA LYS A 33 -3.90 8.61 11.22
C LYS A 33 -4.66 7.36 11.69
N GLN A 34 -4.36 6.20 11.11
CA GLN A 34 -5.01 4.95 11.50
C GLN A 34 -4.67 4.58 12.95
N ALA A 35 -3.41 4.71 13.36
CA ALA A 35 -2.99 4.48 14.74
C ALA A 35 -3.71 5.43 15.72
N SER A 36 -3.85 6.70 15.36
CA SER A 36 -4.58 7.70 16.15
C SER A 36 -6.07 7.37 16.29
N LEU A 37 -6.71 6.90 15.22
CA LEU A 37 -8.12 6.47 15.25
C LEU A 37 -8.35 5.26 16.16
N GLU A 38 -7.37 4.37 16.24
CA GLU A 38 -7.38 3.19 17.10
C GLU A 38 -6.86 3.49 18.53
N GLN A 39 -6.53 4.76 18.83
CA GLN A 39 -6.01 5.20 20.11
C GLN A 39 -4.73 4.48 20.55
N LEU A 40 -3.93 4.07 19.57
CA LEU A 40 -2.63 3.45 19.81
C LEU A 40 -1.61 4.54 20.08
N HIS A 41 -1.42 4.85 21.36
CA HIS A 41 -0.37 5.77 21.79
C HIS A 41 0.96 5.03 21.82
N HIS A 42 2.01 5.72 21.42
CA HIS A 42 3.38 5.24 21.57
C HIS A 42 4.19 6.29 22.35
N GLU A 43 5.10 5.82 23.18
CA GLU A 43 6.19 6.63 23.69
C GLU A 43 7.34 6.49 22.70
N GLU A 44 8.11 7.56 22.49
CA GLU A 44 9.31 7.52 21.64
C GLU A 44 10.38 6.64 22.30
N GLU A 45 10.30 5.33 22.04
CA GLU A 45 11.24 4.32 22.59
C GLU A 45 12.30 3.89 21.55
N HIS A 46 12.45 4.63 20.47
CA HIS A 46 13.43 4.31 19.43
C HIS A 46 14.67 5.22 19.51
N ALA A 47 15.79 4.70 19.00
CA ALA A 47 16.98 5.50 18.76
C ALA A 47 16.74 6.46 17.55
N GLU A 48 17.77 7.23 17.19
CA GLU A 48 17.71 8.10 16.02
C GLU A 48 17.23 7.34 14.78
N VAL A 49 16.13 7.83 14.19
CA VAL A 49 15.53 7.24 12.99
C VAL A 49 16.35 7.66 11.77
N LYS A 50 16.86 6.69 11.02
CA LYS A 50 17.60 6.94 9.76
C LYS A 50 16.67 6.73 8.59
N TYR A 51 16.37 7.81 7.87
CA TYR A 51 15.67 7.72 6.59
C TYR A 51 16.65 7.35 5.49
N ILE A 52 16.37 6.26 4.78
CA ILE A 52 17.13 5.83 3.61
C ILE A 52 16.39 6.32 2.38
N ILE A 53 16.94 7.35 1.74
CA ILE A 53 16.31 8.07 0.63
C ILE A 53 15.80 7.08 -0.44
N THR A 54 14.52 7.21 -0.81
CA THR A 54 13.78 6.44 -1.81
C THR A 54 13.42 5.00 -1.45
N HIS A 55 13.90 4.45 -0.33
CA HIS A 55 13.75 3.02 -0.03
C HIS A 55 12.92 2.73 1.22
N GLY A 56 13.16 3.44 2.33
CA GLY A 56 12.44 3.19 3.57
C GLY A 56 13.09 3.83 4.80
N ILE A 57 12.71 3.35 5.96
CA ILE A 57 13.18 3.84 7.26
C ILE A 57 13.84 2.69 8.01
N ALA A 58 14.98 2.96 8.66
CA ALA A 58 15.66 2.04 9.55
C ALA A 58 15.98 2.71 10.89
N THR A 59 15.79 2.00 11.98
CA THR A 59 16.13 2.45 13.34
C THR A 59 16.43 1.27 14.27
N ILE A 60 16.78 1.58 15.51
CA ILE A 60 16.84 0.63 16.62
C ILE A 60 15.66 0.92 17.57
N TYR A 61 14.86 -0.06 17.82
CA TYR A 61 13.75 -0.03 18.75
C TYR A 61 13.89 -1.19 19.73
N ARG A 62 13.95 -0.90 21.02
CA ARG A 62 14.17 -1.89 22.09
C ARG A 62 15.33 -2.85 21.79
N ASP A 63 16.48 -2.29 21.44
CA ASP A 63 17.71 -3.00 21.08
C ASP A 63 17.61 -3.92 19.83
N GLN A 64 16.52 -3.87 19.10
CA GLN A 64 16.33 -4.59 17.84
C GLN A 64 16.36 -3.63 16.65
N ARG A 65 16.99 -4.05 15.55
CA ARG A 65 16.90 -3.32 14.29
C ARG A 65 15.48 -3.43 13.75
N VAL A 66 14.88 -2.29 13.46
CA VAL A 66 13.54 -2.20 12.85
C VAL A 66 13.67 -1.47 11.52
N ILE A 67 13.06 -2.03 10.50
CA ILE A 67 13.00 -1.44 9.16
C ILE A 67 11.57 -1.44 8.66
N ILE A 68 11.20 -0.38 7.94
CA ILE A 68 9.90 -0.27 7.28
C ILE A 68 10.11 0.32 5.88
N GLY A 69 9.51 -0.27 4.86
CA GLY A 69 9.66 0.21 3.50
C GLY A 69 9.05 -0.69 2.44
N SER A 70 9.47 -0.48 1.19
CA SER A 70 9.03 -1.24 0.03
C SER A 70 9.50 -2.70 0.06
N ASP A 71 8.93 -3.53 -0.83
CA ASP A 71 9.35 -4.91 -1.06
C ASP A 71 10.86 -4.99 -1.37
N HIS A 72 11.32 -4.19 -2.33
CA HIS A 72 12.73 -4.11 -2.72
C HIS A 72 13.63 -3.76 -1.53
N PHE A 73 13.27 -2.72 -0.78
CA PHE A 73 14.07 -2.28 0.35
C PHE A 73 14.22 -3.37 1.42
N VAL A 74 13.11 -3.99 1.82
CA VAL A 74 13.12 -4.95 2.94
C VAL A 74 13.76 -6.28 2.53
N PHE A 75 13.43 -6.82 1.37
CA PHE A 75 13.86 -8.17 0.98
C PHE A 75 15.13 -8.19 0.13
N GLU A 76 15.40 -7.16 -0.68
CA GLU A 76 16.61 -7.12 -1.52
C GLU A 76 17.73 -6.31 -0.87
N ASP A 77 17.50 -5.05 -0.46
CA ASP A 77 18.54 -4.20 0.10
C ASP A 77 18.94 -4.63 1.52
N GLU A 78 17.96 -4.90 2.39
CA GLU A 78 18.17 -5.29 3.78
C GLU A 78 18.26 -6.81 3.97
N HIS A 79 18.14 -7.60 2.90
CA HIS A 79 18.32 -9.05 2.86
C HIS A 79 17.45 -9.84 3.85
N ILE A 80 16.25 -9.35 4.17
CA ILE A 80 15.28 -10.10 4.98
C ILE A 80 14.76 -11.27 4.14
N THR A 81 14.65 -12.45 4.75
CA THR A 81 14.18 -13.65 4.03
C THR A 81 12.70 -13.53 3.69
N LYS A 82 12.38 -13.58 2.40
CA LYS A 82 11.00 -13.66 1.91
C LYS A 82 10.56 -15.12 1.91
N THR A 83 9.71 -15.50 2.87
CA THR A 83 9.20 -16.86 3.00
C THR A 83 8.02 -17.11 2.06
N GLU A 84 7.68 -18.38 1.78
CA GLU A 84 6.48 -18.76 1.01
C GLU A 84 5.19 -18.21 1.63
N GLU A 85 5.14 -18.10 2.96
CA GLU A 85 4.02 -17.50 3.69
C GLU A 85 3.86 -16.02 3.31
N ILE A 86 4.96 -15.27 3.31
CA ILE A 86 4.97 -13.84 2.90
C ILE A 86 4.54 -13.69 1.44
N GLU A 87 5.04 -14.52 0.54
CA GLU A 87 4.63 -14.47 -0.88
C GLU A 87 3.14 -14.74 -1.05
N THR A 88 2.61 -15.71 -0.32
CA THR A 88 1.17 -16.01 -0.32
C THR A 88 0.34 -14.82 0.19
N LEU A 89 0.78 -14.19 1.28
CA LEU A 89 0.11 -12.99 1.82
C LEU A 89 0.16 -11.81 0.84
N ILE A 90 1.29 -11.57 0.19
CA ILE A 90 1.44 -10.54 -0.84
C ILE A 90 0.43 -10.76 -1.97
N ASN A 91 0.38 -11.98 -2.52
CA ASN A 91 -0.53 -12.34 -3.61
C ASN A 91 -2.01 -12.14 -3.22
N ASN A 92 -2.38 -12.54 -2.00
CA ASN A 92 -3.73 -12.36 -1.48
C ASN A 92 -4.10 -10.87 -1.37
N LEU A 93 -3.24 -10.06 -0.72
CA LEU A 93 -3.49 -8.63 -0.54
C LEU A 93 -3.56 -7.88 -1.87
N GLN A 94 -2.72 -8.25 -2.84
CA GLN A 94 -2.78 -7.68 -4.20
C GLN A 94 -4.07 -8.10 -4.92
N SER A 95 -4.53 -9.33 -4.76
CA SER A 95 -5.79 -9.79 -5.35
C SER A 95 -7.02 -9.12 -4.72
N GLU A 96 -6.92 -8.68 -3.46
CA GLU A 96 -7.92 -7.88 -2.75
C GLU A 96 -7.91 -6.39 -3.18
N GLY A 97 -7.03 -6.00 -4.11
CA GLY A 97 -6.96 -4.64 -4.65
C GLY A 97 -6.05 -3.68 -3.89
N ALA A 98 -5.10 -4.20 -3.08
CA ALA A 98 -4.10 -3.33 -2.47
C ALA A 98 -3.27 -2.61 -3.55
N SER A 99 -3.24 -1.28 -3.50
CA SER A 99 -2.49 -0.43 -4.43
C SER A 99 -1.00 -0.40 -4.12
N SER A 100 -0.63 -0.52 -2.85
CA SER A 100 0.75 -0.59 -2.37
C SER A 100 0.86 -1.46 -1.14
N LEU A 101 2.00 -2.12 -0.99
CA LEU A 101 2.36 -2.90 0.20
C LEU A 101 3.63 -2.30 0.82
N ILE A 102 3.61 -2.17 2.14
CA ILE A 102 4.74 -1.75 2.95
C ILE A 102 5.04 -2.85 3.94
N PHE A 103 6.30 -3.15 4.11
CA PHE A 103 6.79 -4.24 4.92
C PHE A 103 7.48 -3.71 6.16
N LEU A 104 7.16 -4.29 7.30
CA LEU A 104 7.84 -4.06 8.58
C LEU A 104 8.62 -5.31 8.94
N ALA A 105 9.91 -5.14 9.28
CA ALA A 105 10.73 -6.21 9.82
C ALA A 105 11.41 -5.77 11.11
N ILE A 106 11.56 -6.69 12.06
CA ILE A 106 12.10 -6.46 13.39
C ILE A 106 13.10 -7.57 13.71
N GLY A 107 14.31 -7.19 14.11
CA GLY A 107 15.36 -8.14 14.48
C GLY A 107 15.81 -9.05 13.34
N GLY A 108 15.59 -8.65 12.09
CA GLY A 108 15.96 -9.44 10.91
C GLY A 108 14.86 -10.37 10.40
N GLU A 109 13.66 -10.34 10.99
CA GLU A 109 12.52 -11.18 10.62
C GLU A 109 11.32 -10.32 10.20
N PRO A 110 10.50 -10.74 9.21
CA PRO A 110 9.26 -10.06 8.87
C PRO A 110 8.30 -10.01 10.06
N ALA A 111 7.75 -8.83 10.34
CA ALA A 111 6.82 -8.60 11.45
C ALA A 111 5.40 -8.25 10.97
N GLY A 112 5.26 -7.70 9.78
CA GLY A 112 3.94 -7.37 9.25
C GLY A 112 3.96 -6.75 7.87
N ILE A 113 2.79 -6.80 7.22
CA ILE A 113 2.51 -6.19 5.92
C ILE A 113 1.40 -5.16 6.08
N ILE A 114 1.66 -3.94 5.66
CA ILE A 114 0.70 -2.83 5.66
C ILE A 114 0.21 -2.66 4.24
N SER A 115 -1.04 -3.02 4.00
CA SER A 115 -1.70 -2.85 2.71
C SER A 115 -2.34 -1.46 2.64
N ILE A 116 -2.03 -0.73 1.59
CA ILE A 116 -2.63 0.56 1.28
C ILE A 116 -3.63 0.35 0.16
N TYR A 117 -4.82 0.87 0.37
CA TYR A 117 -5.89 0.87 -0.63
C TYR A 117 -6.17 2.32 -1.01
N ASP A 118 -6.23 2.60 -2.30
CA ASP A 118 -6.68 3.89 -2.79
C ASP A 118 -8.20 3.79 -3.06
N PRO A 119 -9.03 4.31 -2.14
CA PRO A 119 -10.46 4.15 -2.28
C PRO A 119 -10.98 4.96 -3.47
N LEU A 120 -11.92 4.39 -4.18
CA LEU A 120 -12.65 5.11 -5.21
C LEU A 120 -13.24 6.42 -4.65
N LYS A 121 -13.09 7.51 -5.41
CA LYS A 121 -13.77 8.76 -5.10
C LYS A 121 -15.28 8.52 -5.03
N ARG A 122 -15.94 9.11 -4.05
CA ARG A 122 -17.39 8.93 -3.85
C ARG A 122 -18.19 9.26 -5.12
N GLU A 123 -17.73 10.25 -5.88
CA GLU A 123 -18.35 10.72 -7.10
C GLU A 123 -18.12 9.78 -8.30
N ALA A 124 -17.19 8.82 -8.21
CA ALA A 124 -16.86 7.95 -9.34
C ALA A 124 -18.07 7.11 -9.80
N LYS A 125 -18.77 6.46 -8.87
CA LYS A 125 -19.96 5.66 -9.19
C LYS A 125 -21.07 6.51 -9.80
N GLU A 126 -21.32 7.67 -9.22
CA GLU A 126 -22.32 8.62 -9.73
C GLU A 126 -21.96 9.12 -11.14
N THR A 127 -20.69 9.41 -11.37
CA THR A 127 -20.20 9.82 -12.70
C THR A 127 -20.42 8.74 -13.74
N ILE A 128 -20.11 7.47 -13.43
CA ILE A 128 -20.37 6.34 -14.34
C ILE A 128 -21.86 6.18 -14.62
N MET A 129 -22.72 6.30 -13.61
CA MET A 129 -24.16 6.24 -13.78
C MET A 129 -24.69 7.36 -14.69
N ASN A 130 -24.16 8.59 -14.51
CA ASN A 130 -24.54 9.74 -15.33
C ASN A 130 -24.08 9.57 -16.80
N LEU A 131 -22.88 9.02 -17.03
CA LEU A 131 -22.43 8.69 -18.38
C LEU A 131 -23.34 7.65 -19.05
N ARG A 132 -23.71 6.58 -18.35
CA ARG A 132 -24.67 5.58 -18.83
C ARG A 132 -26.02 6.22 -19.19
N SER A 133 -26.56 7.05 -18.31
CA SER A 133 -27.84 7.75 -18.53
C SER A 133 -27.79 8.71 -19.71
N SER A 134 -26.61 9.26 -20.01
CA SER A 134 -26.36 10.12 -21.16
C SER A 134 -26.16 9.34 -22.48
N GLY A 135 -26.27 8.00 -22.44
CA GLY A 135 -26.23 7.15 -23.63
C GLY A 135 -24.85 6.58 -23.97
N PHE A 136 -23.81 6.78 -23.15
CA PHE A 136 -22.53 6.11 -23.33
C PHE A 136 -22.67 4.61 -23.08
N LYS A 137 -22.38 3.81 -24.11
CA LYS A 137 -22.53 2.35 -24.07
C LYS A 137 -21.25 1.64 -23.62
N ASN A 138 -20.09 2.17 -23.98
CA ASN A 138 -18.79 1.61 -23.64
C ASN A 138 -18.03 2.61 -22.80
N ILE A 139 -17.69 2.21 -21.58
CA ILE A 139 -16.89 2.99 -20.64
C ILE A 139 -15.66 2.15 -20.31
N ILE A 140 -14.48 2.66 -20.66
CA ILE A 140 -13.21 1.98 -20.48
C ILE A 140 -12.29 2.83 -19.60
N MET A 141 -11.65 2.21 -18.62
CA MET A 141 -10.66 2.86 -17.76
C MET A 141 -9.25 2.65 -18.30
N LEU A 142 -8.45 3.72 -18.35
CA LEU A 142 -7.00 3.65 -18.61
C LEU A 142 -6.25 4.07 -17.36
N THR A 143 -5.47 3.15 -16.81
CA THR A 143 -4.71 3.41 -15.58
C THR A 143 -3.25 2.97 -15.70
N GLY A 144 -2.36 3.65 -14.95
CA GLY A 144 -0.98 3.23 -14.75
C GLY A 144 -0.83 2.15 -13.65
N ASP A 145 -1.91 1.82 -12.93
CA ASP A 145 -1.91 0.87 -11.84
C ASP A 145 -1.74 -0.57 -12.35
N SER A 146 -1.52 -1.50 -11.40
CA SER A 146 -1.40 -2.92 -11.70
C SER A 146 -2.70 -3.51 -12.25
N GLU A 147 -2.58 -4.63 -12.98
CA GLU A 147 -3.72 -5.38 -13.55
C GLU A 147 -4.77 -5.74 -12.47
N ASN A 148 -4.32 -6.20 -11.31
CA ASN A 148 -5.21 -6.59 -10.21
C ASN A 148 -5.99 -5.40 -9.63
N ALA A 149 -5.32 -4.25 -9.43
CA ALA A 149 -5.97 -3.03 -8.94
C ALA A 149 -6.98 -2.51 -9.98
N ALA A 150 -6.60 -2.47 -11.25
CA ALA A 150 -7.46 -2.04 -12.34
C ALA A 150 -8.72 -2.92 -12.47
N LYS A 151 -8.54 -4.24 -12.41
CA LYS A 151 -9.65 -5.20 -12.43
C LYS A 151 -10.63 -4.97 -11.29
N HIS A 152 -10.13 -4.85 -10.06
CA HIS A 152 -10.96 -4.61 -8.86
C HIS A 152 -11.80 -3.34 -9.01
N ILE A 153 -11.19 -2.24 -9.44
CA ILE A 153 -11.87 -0.97 -9.66
C ILE A 153 -12.91 -1.08 -10.79
N ALA A 154 -12.57 -1.75 -11.90
CA ALA A 154 -13.50 -1.93 -13.01
C ALA A 154 -14.75 -2.72 -12.61
N GLU A 155 -14.58 -3.78 -11.83
CA GLU A 155 -15.68 -4.57 -11.26
C GLU A 155 -16.54 -3.73 -10.29
N GLU A 156 -15.91 -2.96 -9.39
CA GLU A 156 -16.61 -2.11 -8.43
C GLU A 156 -17.42 -0.98 -9.09
N LEU A 157 -16.90 -0.40 -10.18
CA LEU A 157 -17.56 0.64 -10.97
C LEU A 157 -18.53 0.09 -12.01
N ASN A 158 -18.53 -1.22 -12.25
CA ASN A 158 -19.32 -1.87 -13.30
C ASN A 158 -19.13 -1.21 -14.68
N ILE A 159 -17.86 -1.00 -15.06
CA ILE A 159 -17.47 -0.49 -16.39
C ILE A 159 -17.18 -1.64 -17.36
N ASP A 160 -17.14 -1.34 -18.68
CA ASP A 160 -17.10 -2.36 -19.72
C ASP A 160 -15.71 -2.92 -19.97
N GLY A 161 -14.67 -2.20 -19.54
CA GLY A 161 -13.30 -2.65 -19.72
C GLY A 161 -12.28 -1.76 -19.05
N TYR A 162 -11.04 -2.22 -19.02
CA TYR A 162 -9.91 -1.45 -18.51
C TYR A 162 -8.62 -1.81 -19.27
N LEU A 163 -7.66 -0.89 -19.24
CA LEU A 163 -6.29 -1.09 -19.66
C LEU A 163 -5.38 -0.67 -18.51
N ALA A 164 -4.61 -1.62 -17.98
CA ALA A 164 -3.70 -1.42 -16.86
C ALA A 164 -2.25 -1.18 -17.35
N GLY A 165 -1.39 -0.63 -16.47
CA GLY A 165 0.01 -0.40 -16.77
C GLY A 165 0.28 0.59 -17.91
N VAL A 166 -0.69 1.46 -18.24
CA VAL A 166 -0.59 2.40 -19.37
C VAL A 166 0.26 3.60 -18.97
N LEU A 167 1.35 3.84 -19.70
CA LEU A 167 2.20 5.00 -19.50
C LEU A 167 1.47 6.31 -19.88
N PRO A 168 1.82 7.44 -19.26
CA PRO A 168 1.18 8.72 -19.56
C PRO A 168 1.23 9.10 -21.04
N GLU A 169 2.33 8.83 -21.72
CA GLU A 169 2.53 9.07 -23.15
C GLU A 169 1.61 8.22 -24.04
N ASP A 170 1.33 6.99 -23.62
CA ASP A 170 0.53 6.04 -24.41
C ASP A 170 -0.99 6.29 -24.28
N LYS A 171 -1.43 6.95 -23.19
CA LYS A 171 -2.86 7.26 -22.98
C LYS A 171 -3.47 8.05 -24.14
N ALA A 172 -2.71 8.98 -24.72
CA ALA A 172 -3.16 9.78 -25.85
C ALA A 172 -3.34 8.95 -27.14
N GLU A 173 -2.59 7.90 -27.31
CA GLU A 173 -2.67 6.99 -28.47
C GLU A 173 -3.91 6.09 -28.39
N TYR A 174 -4.21 5.58 -27.20
CA TYR A 174 -5.42 4.78 -26.97
C TYR A 174 -6.73 5.56 -27.17
N VAL A 175 -6.73 6.86 -26.96
CA VAL A 175 -7.93 7.70 -27.17
C VAL A 175 -8.15 8.04 -28.66
N LYS A 176 -7.11 7.93 -29.49
CA LYS A 176 -7.20 8.26 -30.93
C LYS A 176 -7.65 7.08 -31.81
N ASN A 177 -7.52 5.86 -31.31
CA ASN A 177 -7.90 4.62 -31.98
C ASN A 177 -9.27 4.13 -31.48
#